data_0b56f5b56edd6f196a45f723839f0198
#
_entry.id   0b56f5b56edd6f196a45f723839f0198
#
_cell.length_a   1.000
_cell.length_b   1.000
_cell.length_c   1.000
_cell.angle_alpha   90.00
_cell.angle_beta   90.00
_cell.angle_gamma   90.00
#
_symmetry.space_group_name_H-M   'P 1'
#
loop_
_entity.id
_entity.type
_entity.pdbx_description
1 polymer ?
#
loop_
_entity_poly.entity_id
_entity_poly.type
_entity_poly.pdbx_seq_one_letter_code
_entity_poly.pdbx_strand_id
1 'polypeptide(L)'
;YAQQYLLEKMVLTLIASNEKITVSADEINDMGAQLADYYGYTNYQEILDNYGNEMNSEVGYEVLYQKVQNFLNDNAVESES
;
A
#
# COMPACT_ATOMS: atom_id res chain seq x y z
N TYR A 1 6.19 17.15 -10.64
CA TYR A 1 5.24 16.03 -10.58
C TYR A 1 5.87 14.79 -9.97
N ALA A 2 6.99 14.34 -10.55
CA ALA A 2 7.71 13.18 -10.02
C ALA A 2 8.28 13.46 -8.63
N GLN A 3 8.69 14.70 -8.38
CA GLN A 3 9.21 15.09 -7.07
C GLN A 3 8.15 15.03 -5.99
N GLN A 4 6.91 15.39 -6.31
CA GLN A 4 5.82 15.30 -5.35
C GLN A 4 5.55 13.86 -4.95
N TYR A 5 5.58 12.95 -5.92
CA TYR A 5 5.38 11.54 -5.64
C TYR A 5 6.45 10.99 -4.70
N LEU A 6 7.71 11.36 -4.96
CA LEU A 6 8.82 10.91 -4.12
C LEU A 6 8.70 11.45 -2.70
N LEU A 7 8.32 12.73 -2.56
CA LEU A 7 8.14 13.34 -1.25
C LEU A 7 7.02 12.66 -0.47
N GLU A 8 5.89 12.38 -1.12
CA GLU A 8 4.79 11.69 -0.48
C GLU A 8 5.21 10.31 0.00
N LYS A 9 5.95 9.58 -0.83
CA LYS A 9 6.42 8.25 -0.48
C LYS A 9 7.35 8.30 0.72
N MET A 10 8.25 9.28 0.76
CA MET A 10 9.17 9.46 1.87
C MET A 10 8.44 9.79 3.17
N VAL A 11 7.46 10.68 3.10
CA VAL A 11 6.68 11.07 4.27
C VAL A 11 5.90 9.87 4.80
N LEU A 12 5.27 9.10 3.91
CA LEU A 12 4.53 7.90 4.30
C LEU A 12 5.45 6.89 4.97
N THR A 13 6.64 6.71 4.43
CA THR A 13 7.61 5.77 4.99
C THR A 13 8.06 6.22 6.37
N LEU A 14 8.28 7.52 6.57
CA LEU A 14 8.66 8.05 7.86
C LEU A 14 7.56 7.87 8.91
N ILE A 15 6.32 8.16 8.54
CA ILE A 15 5.18 7.98 9.44
C ILE A 15 5.06 6.52 9.81
N ALA A 16 5.15 5.63 8.83
CA ALA A 16 5.04 4.20 9.07
C ALA A 16 6.14 3.73 10.02
N SER A 17 7.37 4.20 9.82
CA SER A 17 8.49 3.83 10.65
C SER A 17 8.30 4.31 12.10
N ASN A 18 7.88 5.57 12.26
CA ASN A 18 7.67 6.15 13.59
C ASN A 18 6.55 5.45 14.35
N GLU A 19 5.50 5.08 13.66
CA GLU A 19 4.32 4.46 14.28
C GLU A 19 4.38 2.93 14.21
N LYS A 20 5.48 2.37 13.72
CA LYS A 20 5.69 0.94 13.61
C LYS A 20 4.62 0.24 12.78
N ILE A 21 4.17 0.91 11.75
CA ILE A 21 3.22 0.35 10.79
C ILE A 21 4.01 -0.50 9.80
N THR A 22 3.66 -1.77 9.69
CA THR A 22 4.36 -2.69 8.79
C THR A 22 3.37 -3.35 7.84
N VAL A 23 3.91 -3.91 6.75
CA VAL A 23 3.12 -4.63 5.75
C VAL A 23 3.63 -6.06 5.68
N SER A 24 2.74 -7.03 5.84
CA SER A 24 3.10 -8.43 5.78
C SER A 24 2.91 -8.98 4.36
N ALA A 25 3.52 -10.14 4.10
CA ALA A 25 3.35 -10.82 2.82
C ALA A 25 1.88 -11.19 2.59
N ASP A 26 1.18 -11.60 3.64
CA ASP A 26 -0.23 -11.94 3.55
C ASP A 26 -1.07 -10.74 3.12
N GLU A 27 -0.75 -9.57 3.66
CA GLU A 27 -1.45 -8.34 3.29
C GLU A 27 -1.22 -7.97 1.82
N ILE A 28 0.00 -8.15 1.35
CA ILE A 28 0.32 -7.90 -0.05
C ILE A 28 -0.44 -8.88 -0.95
N ASN A 29 -0.48 -10.15 -0.57
CA ASN A 29 -1.19 -11.16 -1.33
C ASN A 29 -2.70 -10.90 -1.36
N ASP A 30 -3.27 -10.46 -0.25
CA ASP A 30 -4.69 -10.11 -0.19
C ASP A 30 -5.01 -8.94 -1.12
N MET A 31 -4.20 -7.90 -1.09
CA MET A 31 -4.39 -6.76 -1.98
C MET A 31 -4.20 -7.19 -3.44
N GLY A 32 -3.19 -8.02 -3.70
CA GLY A 32 -2.96 -8.55 -5.03
C GLY A 32 -4.14 -9.36 -5.54
N ALA A 33 -4.75 -10.16 -4.68
CA ALA A 33 -5.92 -10.94 -5.06
C ALA A 33 -7.10 -10.02 -5.42
N GLN A 34 -7.29 -8.96 -4.67
CA GLN A 34 -8.33 -7.97 -4.96
C GLN A 34 -8.09 -7.30 -6.31
N LEU A 35 -6.85 -6.94 -6.58
CA LEU A 35 -6.49 -6.33 -7.86
C LEU A 35 -6.70 -7.31 -9.02
N ALA A 36 -6.36 -8.59 -8.82
CA ALA A 36 -6.56 -9.61 -9.83
C ALA A 36 -8.05 -9.72 -10.17
N ASP A 37 -8.88 -9.77 -9.16
CA ASP A 37 -10.32 -9.84 -9.35
C ASP A 37 -10.84 -8.60 -10.08
N TYR A 38 -10.37 -7.44 -9.68
CA TYR A 38 -10.80 -6.17 -10.27
C TYR A 38 -10.45 -6.09 -11.77
N TYR A 39 -9.25 -6.53 -12.12
CA TYR A 39 -8.75 -6.43 -13.49
C TYR A 39 -9.03 -7.67 -14.33
N GLY A 40 -9.69 -8.68 -13.77
CA GLY A 40 -10.08 -9.85 -14.54
C GLY A 40 -9.02 -10.93 -14.66
N TYR A 41 -8.02 -10.92 -13.79
CA TYR A 41 -7.03 -11.98 -13.73
C TYR A 41 -7.51 -13.10 -12.81
N THR A 42 -6.94 -14.29 -13.00
CA THR A 42 -7.31 -15.45 -12.19
C THR A 42 -6.78 -15.34 -10.77
N ASN A 43 -5.55 -14.83 -10.62
CA ASN A 43 -4.90 -14.68 -9.32
C ASN A 43 -3.77 -13.65 -9.42
N TYR A 44 -3.18 -13.35 -8.26
CA TYR A 44 -2.11 -12.35 -8.18
C TYR A 44 -0.86 -12.82 -8.91
N GLN A 45 -0.57 -14.12 -8.88
CA GLN A 45 0.61 -14.64 -9.57
C GLN A 45 0.56 -14.33 -11.07
N GLU A 46 -0.64 -14.37 -11.66
CA GLU A 46 -0.80 -14.02 -13.07
C GLU A 46 -0.42 -12.57 -13.34
N ILE A 47 -0.75 -11.67 -12.41
CA ILE A 47 -0.34 -10.26 -12.53
C ILE A 47 1.18 -10.17 -12.47
N LEU A 48 1.82 -10.87 -11.54
CA LEU A 48 3.27 -10.85 -11.42
C LEU A 48 3.94 -11.39 -12.66
N ASP A 49 3.37 -12.42 -13.26
CA ASP A 49 3.91 -13.01 -14.48
C ASP A 49 3.85 -12.04 -15.66
N ASN A 50 2.79 -11.23 -15.72
CA ASN A 50 2.60 -10.29 -16.82
C ASN A 50 3.36 -8.99 -16.63
N TYR A 51 3.46 -8.49 -15.42
CA TYR A 51 4.04 -7.17 -15.15
C TYR A 51 5.37 -7.21 -14.42
N GLY A 52 5.79 -8.39 -13.97
CA GLY A 52 7.07 -8.56 -13.29
C GLY A 52 6.96 -8.41 -11.78
N ASN A 53 8.02 -8.85 -11.09
CA ASN A 53 8.04 -8.85 -9.63
C ASN A 53 8.05 -7.46 -9.02
N GLU A 54 8.33 -6.43 -9.81
CA GLU A 54 8.28 -5.05 -9.34
C GLU A 54 6.87 -4.68 -8.87
N MET A 55 5.86 -5.32 -9.44
CA MET A 55 4.49 -5.09 -9.03
C MET A 55 4.28 -5.41 -7.55
N ASN A 56 5.03 -6.35 -7.01
CA ASN A 56 4.95 -6.70 -5.60
C ASN A 56 5.29 -5.50 -4.70
N SER A 57 6.29 -4.71 -5.09
CA SER A 57 6.66 -3.49 -4.37
C SER A 57 5.56 -2.44 -4.46
N GLU A 58 4.96 -2.31 -5.63
CA GLU A 58 3.89 -1.34 -5.82
C GLU A 58 2.66 -1.71 -5.00
N VAL A 59 2.29 -2.99 -4.97
CA VAL A 59 1.17 -3.46 -4.17
C VAL A 59 1.47 -3.26 -2.68
N GLY A 60 2.70 -3.57 -2.26
CA GLY A 60 3.11 -3.36 -0.87
C GLY A 60 3.00 -1.90 -0.47
N TYR A 61 3.43 -1.00 -1.35
CA TYR A 61 3.32 0.44 -1.08
C TYR A 61 1.85 0.86 -0.95
N GLU A 62 0.98 0.31 -1.79
CA GLU A 62 -0.44 0.63 -1.73
C GLU A 62 -1.05 0.19 -0.40
N VAL A 63 -0.69 -1.00 0.09
CA VAL A 63 -1.15 -1.47 1.39
C VAL A 63 -0.66 -0.53 2.49
N LEU A 64 0.61 -0.14 2.43
CA LEU A 64 1.19 0.77 3.40
C LEU A 64 0.47 2.12 3.38
N TYR A 65 0.19 2.63 2.19
CA TYR A 65 -0.52 3.90 2.03
C TYR A 65 -1.89 3.83 2.72
N GLN A 66 -2.64 2.77 2.49
CA GLN A 66 -3.95 2.62 3.10
C GLN A 66 -3.86 2.54 4.62
N LYS A 67 -2.87 1.83 5.14
CA LYS A 67 -2.69 1.73 6.59
C LYS A 67 -2.36 3.08 7.21
N VAL A 68 -1.47 3.84 6.58
CA VAL A 68 -1.11 5.17 7.08
C VAL A 68 -2.30 6.11 7.00
N GLN A 69 -3.06 6.05 5.92
CA GLN A 69 -4.25 6.89 5.78
C GLN A 69 -5.28 6.57 6.86
N ASN A 70 -5.49 5.30 7.14
CA ASN A 70 -6.40 4.90 8.20
C ASN A 70 -5.93 5.40 9.56
N PHE A 71 -4.63 5.31 9.82
CA PHE A 71 -4.05 5.81 11.06
C PHE A 71 -4.28 7.31 11.20
N LEU A 72 -4.02 8.06 10.14
CA LEU A 72 -4.20 9.52 10.16
C LEU A 72 -5.67 9.91 10.34
N ASN A 73 -6.55 9.19 9.68
CA ASN A 73 -8.00 9.45 9.81
C ASN A 73 -8.48 9.19 11.22
N ASP A 74 -8.02 8.12 11.85
CA ASP A 74 -8.40 7.81 13.23
C ASP A 74 -7.92 8.89 14.18
N ASN A 75 -6.70 9.38 13.98
CA ASN A 75 -6.15 10.43 14.83
C ASN A 75 -6.83 11.77 14.59
N ALA A 76 -7.20 12.06 13.34
CA ALA A 76 -7.92 13.28 13.02
C ALA A 76 -9.28 13.32 13.69
N VAL A 77 -9.98 12.18 13.70
CA VAL A 77 -11.28 12.08 14.37
C VAL A 77 -11.12 12.34 15.86
N GLU A 78 -10.10 11.76 16.48
CA GLU A 78 -9.82 11.98 17.90
C GLU A 78 -9.49 13.44 18.17
N SER A 79 -8.76 14.08 17.27
CA SER A 79 -8.39 15.48 17.44
C SER A 79 -9.60 16.41 17.45
N GLU A 80 -10.61 16.07 16.69
CA GLU A 80 -11.82 16.88 16.59
C GLU A 80 -12.74 16.69 17.79
N SER A 81 -12.58 15.61 18.50
CA SER A 81 -13.40 15.31 19.66
C SER A 81 -12.97 16.13 20.87
#